data_35176a342751e27ca97ef9ca5de3488a
#
_entry.id   35176a342751e27ca97ef9ca5de3488a
#
_cell.length_a   1.000
_cell.length_b   1.000
_cell.length_c   1.000
_cell.angle_alpha   90.00
_cell.angle_beta   90.00
_cell.angle_gamma   90.00
#
_symmetry.space_group_name_H-M   'P 1'
#
loop_
_entity.id
_entity.type
_entity.pdbx_description
1 polymer ?
#
loop_
_entity_poly.entity_id
_entity_poly.type
_entity_poly.pdbx_seq_one_letter_code
_entity_poly.pdbx_strand_id
1 'polypeptide(L)' 'MNAYPEPQDEIVAVLLQLLNETEREAFEERAGIIEFEAGACRGHAECLALLEILRRHFTLTKST' A
#
# COMPACT_ATOMS: atom_id res chain seq x y z
N MET A 1 -19.60 6.93 -1.43
CA MET A 1 -18.98 5.76 -0.81
C MET A 1 -17.63 5.49 -1.43
N ASN A 2 -16.62 5.24 -0.62
CA ASN A 2 -15.29 4.99 -1.13
C ASN A 2 -15.21 3.62 -1.77
N ALA A 3 -14.48 3.54 -2.88
CA ALA A 3 -14.24 2.25 -3.52
C ALA A 3 -13.33 1.38 -2.66
N TYR A 4 -12.50 2.00 -1.83
CA TYR A 4 -11.54 1.28 -1.02
C TYR A 4 -11.76 1.60 0.45
N PRO A 5 -11.54 0.62 1.34
CA PRO A 5 -11.66 0.89 2.78
C PRO A 5 -10.57 1.83 3.24
N GLU A 6 -10.85 2.52 4.33
CA GLU A 6 -9.87 3.37 4.94
C GLU A 6 -8.77 2.53 5.57
N PRO A 7 -7.51 2.93 5.43
CA PRO A 7 -6.43 2.22 6.11
C PRO A 7 -6.60 2.29 7.61
N GLN A 8 -6.18 1.23 8.29
CA GLN A 8 -6.29 1.18 9.74
C GLN A 8 -5.26 2.05 10.43
N ASP A 9 -4.10 2.21 9.81
CA ASP A 9 -3.03 3.01 10.39
C ASP A 9 -3.08 4.42 9.80
N GLU A 10 -3.05 5.41 10.69
CA GLU A 10 -3.15 6.80 10.29
C GLU A 10 -1.97 7.23 9.42
N ILE A 11 -0.80 6.69 9.70
CA ILE A 11 0.40 7.01 8.92
C ILE A 11 0.26 6.46 7.51
N VAL A 12 -0.28 5.26 7.38
CA VAL A 12 -0.53 4.69 6.06
C VAL A 12 -1.50 5.56 5.29
N ALA A 13 -2.56 6.03 5.96
CA ALA A 13 -3.55 6.87 5.31
C ALA A 13 -2.91 8.17 4.79
N VAL A 14 -2.03 8.76 5.58
CA VAL A 14 -1.35 9.99 5.17
C VAL A 14 -0.44 9.72 3.98
N LEU A 15 0.33 8.66 4.04
CA LEU A 15 1.28 8.35 2.96
C LEU A 15 0.57 7.99 1.66
N LEU A 16 -0.61 7.38 1.76
CA LEU A 16 -1.37 7.04 0.56
C LEU A 16 -1.79 8.28 -0.23
N GLN A 17 -1.92 9.41 0.43
CA GLN A 17 -2.27 10.64 -0.25
C GLN A 17 -1.17 11.12 -1.19
N LEU A 18 0.04 10.61 -1.01
CA LEU A 18 1.16 10.95 -1.88
C LEU A 18 1.19 10.10 -3.15
N LEU A 19 0.39 9.05 -3.20
CA LEU A 19 0.39 8.15 -4.34
C LEU A 19 -0.65 8.59 -5.36
N ASN A 20 -0.34 8.37 -6.64
CA ASN A 20 -1.33 8.62 -7.67
C ASN A 20 -2.36 7.47 -7.67
N GLU A 21 -3.38 7.61 -8.51
CA GLU A 21 -4.48 6.66 -8.52
C GLU A 21 -4.01 5.25 -8.89
N THR A 22 -3.13 5.15 -9.86
CA THR A 22 -2.62 3.84 -10.27
C THR A 22 -1.87 3.17 -9.15
N GLU A 23 -1.08 3.95 -8.43
CA GLU A 23 -0.31 3.40 -7.31
C GLU A 23 -1.23 2.99 -6.17
N ARG A 24 -2.29 3.75 -5.94
CA ARG A 24 -3.25 3.38 -4.90
C ARG A 24 -3.98 2.10 -5.24
N GLU A 25 -4.31 1.91 -6.50
CA GLU A 25 -4.93 0.66 -6.92
C GLU A 25 -3.98 -0.52 -6.73
N ALA A 26 -2.72 -0.33 -7.07
CA ALA A 26 -1.71 -1.37 -6.86
C ALA A 26 -1.56 -1.68 -5.38
N PHE A 27 -1.61 -0.66 -4.55
CA PHE A 27 -1.54 -0.83 -3.10
C PHE A 27 -2.71 -1.68 -2.60
N GLU A 28 -3.93 -1.34 -3.02
CA GLU A 28 -5.10 -2.08 -2.55
C GLU A 28 -5.08 -3.53 -3.01
N GLU A 29 -4.69 -3.74 -4.23
CA GLU A 29 -4.60 -5.09 -4.75
C GLU A 29 -3.56 -5.90 -3.99
N ARG A 30 -2.41 -5.30 -3.75
CA ARG A 30 -1.34 -6.00 -3.05
C ARG A 30 -1.69 -6.28 -1.60
N ALA A 31 -2.33 -5.31 -0.94
CA ALA A 31 -2.77 -5.50 0.44
C ALA A 31 -3.77 -6.65 0.53
N GLY A 32 -4.70 -6.73 -0.43
CA GLY A 32 -5.66 -7.82 -0.45
C GLY A 32 -5.00 -9.16 -0.65
N ILE A 33 -4.00 -9.23 -1.51
CA ILE A 33 -3.28 -10.48 -1.75
C ILE A 33 -2.53 -10.92 -0.49
N ILE A 34 -1.84 -9.99 0.16
CA ILE A 34 -1.09 -10.32 1.36
C ILE A 34 -2.03 -10.79 2.47
N GLU A 35 -3.15 -10.09 2.63
CA GLU A 35 -4.13 -10.45 3.63
C GLU A 35 -4.66 -11.86 3.41
N PHE A 36 -4.98 -12.16 2.16
CA PHE A 36 -5.57 -13.44 1.81
C PHE A 36 -4.54 -14.57 1.88
N GLU A 37 -3.38 -14.38 1.26
CA GLU A 37 -2.42 -15.47 1.12
C GLU A 37 -1.60 -15.70 2.38
N ALA A 38 -1.20 -14.64 3.05
CA ALA A 38 -0.37 -14.77 4.24
C ALA A 38 -1.19 -14.85 5.52
N GLY A 39 -2.49 -14.61 5.43
CA GLY A 39 -3.33 -14.61 6.61
C GLY A 39 -3.01 -13.46 7.55
N ALA A 40 -2.38 -12.42 7.03
CA ALA A 40 -2.04 -11.27 7.85
C ALA A 40 -3.28 -10.42 8.12
N CYS A 41 -3.28 -9.71 9.24
CA CYS A 41 -4.37 -8.79 9.49
C CYS A 41 -4.29 -7.62 8.51
N ARG A 42 -5.40 -6.93 8.32
CA ARG A 42 -5.48 -5.89 7.32
C ARG A 42 -4.45 -4.79 7.52
N GLY A 43 -4.27 -4.36 8.78
CA GLY A 43 -3.28 -3.30 9.06
C GLY A 43 -1.88 -3.71 8.67
N HIS A 44 -1.51 -4.94 8.98
CA HIS A 44 -0.18 -5.44 8.65
C HIS A 44 -0.01 -5.56 7.13
N ALA A 45 -1.05 -6.07 6.46
CA ALA A 45 -1.03 -6.21 5.02
C ALA A 45 -0.87 -4.85 4.34
N GLU A 46 -1.54 -3.83 4.87
CA GLU A 46 -1.44 -2.49 4.32
C GLU A 46 -0.04 -1.93 4.47
N CYS A 47 0.59 -2.15 5.61
CA CYS A 47 1.95 -1.68 5.80
C CYS A 47 2.91 -2.35 4.82
N LEU A 48 2.79 -3.65 4.64
CA LEU A 48 3.65 -4.36 3.71
C LEU A 48 3.42 -3.92 2.27
N ALA A 49 2.16 -3.72 1.90
CA ALA A 49 1.83 -3.28 0.55
C ALA A 49 2.40 -1.89 0.28
N LEU A 50 2.26 -1.00 1.26
CA LEU A 50 2.78 0.35 1.10
C LEU A 50 4.29 0.35 0.95
N LEU A 51 4.97 -0.48 1.73
CA LEU A 51 6.41 -0.59 1.61
C LEU A 51 6.84 -1.06 0.23
N GLU A 52 6.09 -1.97 -0.37
CA GLU A 52 6.41 -2.42 -1.72
C GLU A 52 6.27 -1.29 -2.74
N ILE A 53 5.23 -0.49 -2.61
CA ILE A 53 5.02 0.61 -3.54
C ILE A 53 6.12 1.66 -3.39
N LEU A 54 6.44 2.03 -2.15
CA LEU A 54 7.46 3.02 -1.88
C LEU A 54 8.84 2.51 -2.30
N ARG A 55 9.06 1.23 -2.16
CA ARG A 55 10.33 0.64 -2.57
C ARG A 55 10.56 0.81 -4.07
N ARG A 56 9.52 0.71 -4.86
CA ARG A 56 9.63 0.95 -6.29
C ARG A 56 10.06 2.37 -6.58
N HIS A 57 9.50 3.33 -5.86
CA HIS A 57 9.89 4.73 -6.03
C HIS A 57 11.37 4.93 -5.75
N PHE A 58 11.82 4.41 -4.61
CA PHE A 58 13.22 4.58 -4.24
C PHE A 58 14.16 3.87 -5.19
N THR A 59 13.75 2.72 -5.71
CA THR A 59 14.57 2.01 -6.67
C THR A 59 14.74 2.80 -7.95
N LEU A 60 13.67 3.48 -8.39
CA LEU A 60 13.72 4.26 -9.61
C LEU A 60 14.57 5.51 -9.45
N THR A 61 14.53 6.14 -8.28
CA THR A 61 15.30 7.36 -8.06
C THR A 61 16.74 7.07 -7.70
N LYS A 62 16.97 5.93 -7.11
CA LYS A 62 18.30 5.57 -6.66
C LYS A 62 19.04 4.87 -7.78
N SER A 63 19.60 5.64 -8.65
CA SER A 63 20.34 5.07 -9.75
C SER A 63 21.71 4.60 -9.24
N THR A 64 21.87 3.37 -9.15
CA THR A 64 23.18 2.80 -8.82
C THR A 64 23.44 1.66 -9.73
#